data_e660365391c05f340256241538acc596
#
_entry.id   e660365391c05f340256241538acc596
#
_cell.length_a   1.000
_cell.length_b   1.000
_cell.length_c   1.000
_cell.angle_alpha   90.00
_cell.angle_beta   90.00
_cell.angle_gamma   90.00
#
_symmetry.space_group_name_H-M   'P 1'
#
loop_
_entity.id
_entity.type
_entity.pdbx_description
1 polymer ?
#
loop_
_entity_poly.entity_id
_entity_poly.type
_entity_poly.pdbx_seq_one_letter_code
_entity_poly.pdbx_strand_id
1 'polypeptide(L)'
;MRLNKHKEVIILSTRSSAENARECFLLLLVGALLTAASAVAPAQVAPLAPKWLAGTPTPPVETFADGLARHHIDLTETALIAALASPDGEVRSLAAAQLAAMDDHPALPAIIDALEAEPDLQVQVNLAGAASWLNSRRALDKLQQLCQNLNVPSTTRLDAARYVSNKDLPTCFSAVEQVEQSGRDASLRILALEAAVNYRGQAARAQALAISALADLDPTVRIAAVEALRSLHATGAGDALGRALQTEGDDTVREHLRAAIRALRSADTAH
;
A
#
# COMPACT_ATOMS: atom_id res chain seq x y z
N MET A 1 -24.51 36.68 -15.59
CA MET A 1 -23.45 35.89 -16.27
C MET A 1 -22.26 35.71 -15.31
N ARG A 2 -22.43 34.92 -14.24
CA ARG A 2 -21.40 34.57 -13.24
C ARG A 2 -21.78 33.25 -12.58
N LEU A 3 -21.66 32.13 -13.31
CA LEU A 3 -21.99 30.81 -12.77
C LEU A 3 -21.24 29.69 -13.53
N ASN A 4 -19.92 29.83 -13.77
CA ASN A 4 -19.21 28.74 -14.41
C ASN A 4 -17.76 28.50 -13.94
N LYS A 5 -17.28 29.21 -12.89
CA LYS A 5 -15.90 28.98 -12.39
C LYS A 5 -15.78 27.91 -11.31
N HIS A 6 -16.87 27.54 -10.64
CA HIS A 6 -16.79 26.54 -9.56
C HIS A 6 -16.89 25.07 -10.03
N LYS A 7 -17.41 24.81 -11.23
CA LYS A 7 -17.49 23.44 -11.75
C LYS A 7 -16.16 22.90 -12.28
N GLU A 8 -15.35 23.75 -12.89
CA GLU A 8 -14.04 23.33 -13.42
C GLU A 8 -13.01 23.01 -12.31
N VAL A 9 -13.06 23.72 -11.19
CA VAL A 9 -12.16 23.46 -10.05
C VAL A 9 -12.49 22.12 -9.35
N ILE A 10 -13.77 21.73 -9.32
CA ILE A 10 -14.19 20.45 -8.71
C ILE A 10 -13.78 19.27 -9.62
N ILE A 11 -13.84 19.42 -10.95
CA ILE A 11 -13.46 18.37 -11.89
C ILE A 11 -11.94 18.14 -11.90
N LEU A 12 -11.13 19.19 -11.75
CA LEU A 12 -9.66 19.07 -11.66
C LEU A 12 -9.21 18.46 -10.34
N SER A 13 -9.90 18.74 -9.23
CA SER A 13 -9.61 18.16 -7.91
C SER A 13 -9.94 16.66 -7.85
N THR A 14 -11.05 16.25 -8.49
CA THR A 14 -11.44 14.83 -8.53
C THR A 14 -10.56 14.01 -9.47
N ARG A 15 -10.05 14.59 -10.57
CA ARG A 15 -9.13 13.91 -11.49
C ARG A 15 -7.78 13.64 -10.86
N SER A 16 -7.21 14.61 -10.15
CA SER A 16 -5.95 14.45 -9.42
C SER A 16 -6.04 13.39 -8.31
N SER A 17 -7.17 13.29 -7.61
CA SER A 17 -7.37 12.29 -6.56
C SER A 17 -7.50 10.86 -7.11
N ALA A 18 -8.13 10.70 -8.29
CA ALA A 18 -8.27 9.40 -8.94
C ALA A 18 -6.94 8.90 -9.56
N GLU A 19 -6.13 9.80 -10.11
CA GLU A 19 -4.83 9.45 -10.67
C GLU A 19 -3.82 9.06 -9.58
N ASN A 20 -3.77 9.79 -8.47
CA ASN A 20 -2.94 9.43 -7.32
C ASN A 20 -3.37 8.11 -6.67
N ALA A 21 -4.68 7.82 -6.68
CA ALA A 21 -5.20 6.57 -6.16
C ALA A 21 -4.87 5.38 -7.07
N ARG A 22 -4.86 5.56 -8.40
CA ARG A 22 -4.46 4.52 -9.36
C ARG A 22 -2.97 4.16 -9.26
N GLU A 23 -2.10 5.14 -9.07
CA GLU A 23 -0.67 4.88 -8.86
C GLU A 23 -0.41 4.14 -7.53
N CYS A 24 -1.11 4.48 -6.45
CA CYS A 24 -1.04 3.74 -5.18
C CYS A 24 -1.54 2.30 -5.31
N PHE A 25 -2.60 2.05 -6.10
CA PHE A 25 -3.16 0.73 -6.31
C PHE A 25 -2.19 -0.19 -7.07
N LEU A 26 -1.55 0.31 -8.12
CA LEU A 26 -0.53 -0.42 -8.89
C LEU A 26 0.65 -0.85 -8.00
N LEU A 27 1.13 0.03 -7.13
CA LEU A 27 2.20 -0.27 -6.19
C LEU A 27 1.80 -1.30 -5.12
N LEU A 28 0.52 -1.28 -4.68
CA LEU A 28 0.02 -2.18 -3.64
C LEU A 28 -0.14 -3.63 -4.13
N LEU A 29 -0.63 -3.84 -5.36
CA LEU A 29 -0.87 -5.18 -5.89
C LEU A 29 0.41 -5.90 -6.32
N VAL A 30 1.41 -5.18 -6.82
CA VAL A 30 2.72 -5.76 -7.15
C VAL A 30 3.44 -6.30 -5.90
N GLY A 31 3.28 -5.65 -4.75
CA GLY A 31 3.83 -6.14 -3.48
C GLY A 31 3.18 -7.44 -2.97
N ALA A 32 1.88 -7.65 -3.24
CA ALA A 32 1.16 -8.83 -2.77
C ALA A 32 1.45 -10.08 -3.63
N LEU A 33 1.76 -9.93 -4.91
CA LEU A 33 2.06 -11.03 -5.83
C LEU A 33 3.45 -11.66 -5.61
N LEU A 34 4.39 -10.93 -4.98
CA LEU A 34 5.75 -11.42 -4.72
C LEU A 34 5.83 -12.41 -3.53
N THR A 35 4.78 -12.57 -2.74
CA THR A 35 4.78 -13.43 -1.54
C THR A 35 4.26 -14.86 -1.78
N ALA A 36 3.62 -15.15 -2.92
CA ALA A 36 3.01 -16.44 -3.21
C ALA A 36 3.95 -17.51 -3.81
N ALA A 37 5.18 -17.17 -4.17
CA ALA A 37 6.14 -18.07 -4.78
C ALA A 37 7.23 -18.53 -3.80
N SER A 38 6.91 -19.35 -2.81
CA SER A 38 7.92 -19.85 -1.88
C SER A 38 7.80 -21.32 -1.56
N ALA A 39 8.31 -22.15 -2.44
CA ALA A 39 8.78 -23.48 -2.11
C ALA A 39 9.94 -23.90 -3.02
N VAL A 40 10.93 -23.03 -3.27
CA VAL A 40 12.26 -23.42 -3.80
C VAL A 40 13.28 -22.38 -3.37
N ALA A 41 14.29 -22.80 -2.61
CA ALA A 41 15.58 -22.16 -2.27
C ALA A 41 15.65 -20.62 -2.11
N PRO A 42 16.47 -20.09 -1.19
CA PRO A 42 16.53 -18.65 -0.93
C PRO A 42 17.18 -17.93 -2.14
N ALA A 43 16.38 -17.58 -3.13
CA ALA A 43 16.74 -16.52 -4.03
C ALA A 43 16.67 -15.22 -3.24
N GLN A 44 17.79 -14.54 -3.11
CA GLN A 44 17.86 -13.20 -2.52
C GLN A 44 16.88 -12.30 -3.29
N VAL A 45 15.71 -12.06 -2.70
CA VAL A 45 14.79 -11.03 -3.18
C VAL A 45 15.51 -9.71 -2.92
N ALA A 46 16.04 -9.10 -3.97
CA ALA A 46 16.60 -7.77 -3.88
C ALA A 46 15.49 -6.85 -3.33
N PRO A 47 15.76 -6.07 -2.28
CA PRO A 47 14.78 -5.13 -1.75
C PRO A 47 14.38 -4.19 -2.89
N LEU A 48 13.07 -3.99 -3.06
CA LEU A 48 12.54 -2.98 -3.99
C LEU A 48 13.15 -1.64 -3.59
N ALA A 49 14.11 -1.18 -4.37
CA ALA A 49 14.79 0.08 -4.11
C ALA A 49 13.75 1.21 -4.15
N PRO A 50 13.63 2.00 -3.08
CA PRO A 50 12.74 3.14 -3.11
C PRO A 50 13.12 4.08 -4.28
N LYS A 51 12.12 4.76 -4.84
CA LYS A 51 12.22 5.65 -6.02
C LYS A 51 13.35 6.73 -5.95
N TRP A 52 14.01 6.89 -4.80
CA TRP A 52 15.07 7.87 -4.53
C TRP A 52 16.50 7.34 -4.65
N LEU A 53 16.69 6.04 -4.93
CA LEU A 53 18.00 5.52 -5.33
C LEU A 53 18.26 5.88 -6.80
N ALA A 54 18.56 7.15 -7.04
CA ALA A 54 18.96 7.64 -8.36
C ALA A 54 20.28 6.96 -8.75
N GLY A 55 20.25 6.09 -9.77
CA GLY A 55 21.46 5.54 -10.38
C GLY A 55 21.40 4.09 -10.81
N THR A 56 20.49 3.26 -10.27
CA THR A 56 20.25 1.91 -10.78
C THR A 56 18.98 1.88 -11.63
N PRO A 57 19.00 1.32 -12.85
CA PRO A 57 17.77 1.13 -13.59
C PRO A 57 16.86 0.23 -12.76
N THR A 58 15.77 0.80 -12.23
CA THR A 58 14.72 0.03 -11.58
C THR A 58 14.19 -0.97 -12.62
N PRO A 59 14.17 -2.28 -12.35
CA PRO A 59 13.56 -3.21 -13.28
C PRO A 59 12.13 -2.72 -13.57
N PRO A 60 11.64 -2.88 -14.79
CA PRO A 60 10.28 -2.45 -15.13
C PRO A 60 9.32 -3.11 -14.13
N VAL A 61 8.46 -2.30 -13.52
CA VAL A 61 7.41 -2.80 -12.61
C VAL A 61 6.46 -3.62 -13.47
N GLU A 62 6.35 -4.91 -13.16
CA GLU A 62 5.43 -5.79 -13.86
C GLU A 62 3.99 -5.34 -13.63
N THR A 63 3.25 -5.15 -14.72
CA THR A 63 1.83 -4.77 -14.67
C THR A 63 0.93 -6.00 -14.55
N PHE A 64 -0.35 -5.81 -14.18
CA PHE A 64 -1.34 -6.90 -14.20
C PHE A 64 -1.47 -7.49 -15.60
N ALA A 65 -1.39 -6.65 -16.63
CA ALA A 65 -1.41 -7.06 -18.03
C ALA A 65 -0.24 -8.00 -18.37
N ASP A 66 0.97 -7.70 -17.89
CA ASP A 66 2.14 -8.55 -18.10
C ASP A 66 1.97 -9.90 -17.39
N GLY A 67 1.44 -9.91 -16.16
CA GLY A 67 1.11 -11.12 -15.44
C GLY A 67 0.07 -11.97 -16.19
N LEU A 68 -1.02 -11.36 -16.64
CA LEU A 68 -2.06 -12.04 -17.41
C LEU A 68 -1.54 -12.58 -18.76
N ALA A 69 -0.65 -11.83 -19.43
CA ALA A 69 -0.03 -12.27 -20.69
C ALA A 69 0.80 -13.56 -20.52
N ARG A 70 1.48 -13.76 -19.38
CA ARG A 70 2.19 -15.02 -19.08
C ARG A 70 1.24 -16.23 -19.01
N HIS A 71 0.00 -15.99 -18.59
CA HIS A 71 -1.05 -17.00 -18.53
C HIS A 71 -1.91 -17.07 -19.79
N HIS A 72 -1.53 -16.35 -20.86
CA HIS A 72 -2.26 -16.29 -22.14
C HIS A 72 -3.71 -15.80 -21.99
N ILE A 73 -3.97 -14.88 -21.06
CA ILE A 73 -5.28 -14.29 -20.83
C ILE A 73 -5.38 -12.97 -21.59
N ASP A 74 -6.37 -12.85 -22.46
CA ASP A 74 -6.66 -11.60 -23.16
C ASP A 74 -7.24 -10.53 -22.22
N LEU A 75 -6.93 -9.27 -22.48
CA LEU A 75 -7.39 -8.13 -21.66
C LEU A 75 -8.83 -7.67 -22.03
N THR A 76 -9.66 -8.57 -22.53
CA THR A 76 -11.08 -8.30 -22.77
C THR A 76 -11.90 -8.58 -21.49
N GLU A 77 -12.96 -7.80 -21.25
CA GLU A 77 -13.87 -8.01 -20.12
C GLU A 77 -14.32 -9.47 -20.01
N THR A 78 -14.74 -10.07 -21.13
CA THR A 78 -15.19 -11.48 -21.18
C THR A 78 -14.10 -12.46 -20.75
N ALA A 79 -12.87 -12.29 -21.22
CA ALA A 79 -11.75 -13.18 -20.87
C ALA A 79 -11.34 -12.99 -19.40
N LEU A 80 -11.34 -11.76 -18.92
CA LEU A 80 -11.02 -11.43 -17.52
C LEU A 80 -12.08 -11.99 -16.56
N ILE A 81 -13.37 -11.84 -16.88
CA ILE A 81 -14.46 -12.45 -16.09
C ILE A 81 -14.32 -13.98 -16.06
N ALA A 82 -14.02 -14.61 -17.21
CA ALA A 82 -13.79 -16.06 -17.26
C ALA A 82 -12.56 -16.47 -16.40
N ALA A 83 -11.52 -15.64 -16.37
CA ALA A 83 -10.30 -15.87 -15.59
C ALA A 83 -10.54 -15.80 -14.07
N LEU A 84 -11.61 -15.14 -13.59
CA LEU A 84 -12.01 -15.19 -12.17
C LEU A 84 -12.37 -16.59 -11.68
N ALA A 85 -12.68 -17.52 -12.57
CA ALA A 85 -12.95 -18.94 -12.26
C ALA A 85 -11.71 -19.85 -12.46
N SER A 86 -10.53 -19.30 -12.73
CA SER A 86 -9.29 -20.07 -12.90
C SER A 86 -8.99 -20.92 -11.66
N PRO A 87 -8.45 -22.15 -11.81
CA PRO A 87 -7.93 -22.92 -10.68
C PRO A 87 -6.73 -22.25 -10.01
N ASP A 88 -6.02 -21.37 -10.73
CA ASP A 88 -4.86 -20.63 -10.25
C ASP A 88 -5.30 -19.34 -9.55
N GLY A 89 -4.97 -19.19 -8.24
CA GLY A 89 -5.28 -18.02 -7.43
C GLY A 89 -4.58 -16.74 -7.89
N GLU A 90 -3.38 -16.86 -8.49
CA GLU A 90 -2.67 -15.73 -9.09
C GLU A 90 -3.49 -15.16 -10.27
N VAL A 91 -3.95 -16.02 -11.16
CA VAL A 91 -4.77 -15.62 -12.31
C VAL A 91 -6.06 -14.94 -11.86
N ARG A 92 -6.76 -15.51 -10.85
CA ARG A 92 -7.98 -14.88 -10.30
C ARG A 92 -7.70 -13.48 -9.75
N SER A 93 -6.61 -13.34 -9.00
CA SER A 93 -6.17 -12.05 -8.42
C SER A 93 -5.83 -11.02 -9.50
N LEU A 94 -5.05 -11.43 -10.51
CA LEU A 94 -4.65 -10.56 -11.63
C LEU A 94 -5.86 -10.12 -12.46
N ALA A 95 -6.79 -11.02 -12.76
CA ALA A 95 -7.99 -10.72 -13.51
C ALA A 95 -8.87 -9.68 -12.79
N ALA A 96 -9.11 -9.87 -11.50
CA ALA A 96 -9.87 -8.92 -10.69
C ALA A 96 -9.17 -7.55 -10.62
N ALA A 97 -7.86 -7.53 -10.43
CA ALA A 97 -7.07 -6.31 -10.40
C ALA A 97 -7.11 -5.56 -11.73
N GLN A 98 -7.03 -6.29 -12.87
CA GLN A 98 -7.12 -5.70 -14.20
C GLN A 98 -8.51 -5.12 -14.46
N LEU A 99 -9.60 -5.81 -14.11
CA LEU A 99 -10.96 -5.30 -14.21
C LEU A 99 -11.13 -4.00 -13.37
N ALA A 100 -10.60 -3.99 -12.15
CA ALA A 100 -10.62 -2.80 -11.32
C ALA A 100 -9.79 -1.64 -11.92
N ALA A 101 -8.63 -1.92 -12.51
CA ALA A 101 -7.78 -0.93 -13.18
C ALA A 101 -8.45 -0.34 -14.43
N MET A 102 -9.31 -1.10 -15.10
CA MET A 102 -10.14 -0.65 -16.22
C MET A 102 -11.38 0.14 -15.78
N ASP A 103 -11.64 0.26 -14.47
CA ASP A 103 -12.83 0.88 -13.89
C ASP A 103 -14.15 0.16 -14.32
N ASP A 104 -14.04 -1.16 -14.46
CA ASP A 104 -15.11 -2.00 -15.01
C ASP A 104 -16.18 -2.33 -13.93
N HIS A 105 -17.06 -1.37 -13.70
CA HIS A 105 -18.17 -1.55 -12.76
C HIS A 105 -19.15 -2.68 -13.14
N PRO A 106 -19.46 -2.96 -14.41
CA PRO A 106 -20.25 -4.12 -14.83
C PRO A 106 -19.71 -5.46 -14.36
N ALA A 107 -18.37 -5.61 -14.27
CA ALA A 107 -17.73 -6.84 -13.81
C ALA A 107 -17.78 -7.04 -12.27
N LEU A 108 -18.19 -6.02 -11.50
CA LEU A 108 -18.21 -6.08 -10.03
C LEU A 108 -18.98 -7.28 -9.47
N PRO A 109 -20.18 -7.66 -9.95
CA PRO A 109 -20.87 -8.87 -9.47
C PRO A 109 -20.02 -10.13 -9.61
N ALA A 110 -19.34 -10.32 -10.75
CA ALA A 110 -18.51 -11.49 -10.98
C ALA A 110 -17.28 -11.53 -10.02
N ILE A 111 -16.68 -10.36 -9.72
CA ILE A 111 -15.59 -10.27 -8.74
C ILE A 111 -16.11 -10.63 -7.34
N ILE A 112 -17.31 -10.19 -6.96
CA ILE A 112 -17.91 -10.52 -5.66
C ILE A 112 -18.24 -12.00 -5.57
N ASP A 113 -18.80 -12.62 -6.61
CA ASP A 113 -19.09 -14.05 -6.63
C ASP A 113 -17.80 -14.87 -6.49
N ALA A 114 -16.74 -14.48 -7.20
CA ALA A 114 -15.41 -15.10 -7.04
C ALA A 114 -14.86 -14.94 -5.61
N LEU A 115 -15.00 -13.76 -5.00
CA LEU A 115 -14.59 -13.49 -3.61
C LEU A 115 -15.31 -14.39 -2.61
N GLU A 116 -16.59 -14.65 -2.80
CA GLU A 116 -17.39 -15.49 -1.90
C GLU A 116 -17.06 -16.97 -2.00
N ALA A 117 -16.67 -17.41 -3.18
CA ALA A 117 -16.26 -18.78 -3.44
C ALA A 117 -14.79 -19.07 -3.10
N GLU A 118 -13.98 -18.03 -2.81
CA GLU A 118 -12.53 -18.13 -2.67
C GLU A 118 -12.10 -18.76 -1.33
N PRO A 119 -11.39 -19.90 -1.33
CA PRO A 119 -10.90 -20.52 -0.12
C PRO A 119 -9.58 -19.92 0.41
N ASP A 120 -8.72 -19.36 -0.48
CA ASP A 120 -7.42 -18.82 -0.11
C ASP A 120 -7.54 -17.40 0.45
N LEU A 121 -7.02 -17.17 1.67
CA LEU A 121 -7.14 -15.89 2.36
C LEU A 121 -6.42 -14.75 1.65
N GLN A 122 -5.29 -15.02 1.00
CA GLN A 122 -4.54 -13.99 0.28
C GLN A 122 -5.29 -13.59 -1.00
N VAL A 123 -5.83 -14.57 -1.73
CA VAL A 123 -6.65 -14.31 -2.92
C VAL A 123 -7.94 -13.57 -2.51
N GLN A 124 -8.57 -13.93 -1.36
CA GLN A 124 -9.71 -13.16 -0.82
C GLN A 124 -9.35 -11.67 -0.62
N VAL A 125 -8.16 -11.38 -0.06
CA VAL A 125 -7.70 -9.99 0.11
C VAL A 125 -7.56 -9.30 -1.24
N ASN A 126 -6.98 -9.95 -2.23
CA ASN A 126 -6.77 -9.37 -3.56
C ASN A 126 -8.09 -9.10 -4.29
N LEU A 127 -9.02 -10.08 -4.28
CA LEU A 127 -10.36 -9.92 -4.86
C LEU A 127 -11.17 -8.82 -4.16
N ALA A 128 -11.15 -8.80 -2.82
CA ALA A 128 -11.81 -7.76 -2.06
C ALA A 128 -11.15 -6.38 -2.27
N GLY A 129 -9.82 -6.33 -2.40
CA GLY A 129 -9.08 -5.13 -2.77
C GLY A 129 -9.55 -4.57 -4.11
N ALA A 130 -9.59 -5.41 -5.15
CA ALA A 130 -10.08 -5.02 -6.48
C ALA A 130 -11.55 -4.53 -6.43
N ALA A 131 -12.44 -5.27 -5.78
CA ALA A 131 -13.84 -4.88 -5.64
C ALA A 131 -14.03 -3.59 -4.81
N SER A 132 -13.17 -3.35 -3.80
CA SER A 132 -13.21 -2.11 -3.00
C SER A 132 -12.83 -0.88 -3.82
N TRP A 133 -11.98 -1.05 -4.80
CA TRP A 133 -11.61 -0.02 -5.76
C TRP A 133 -12.78 0.40 -6.64
N LEU A 134 -13.64 -0.55 -7.00
CA LEU A 134 -14.91 -0.32 -7.67
C LEU A 134 -16.04 0.12 -6.68
N ASN A 135 -15.65 0.60 -5.50
CA ASN A 135 -16.55 1.11 -4.46
C ASN A 135 -17.54 0.08 -3.86
N SER A 136 -17.22 -1.21 -3.86
CA SER A 136 -18.02 -2.25 -3.24
C SER A 136 -17.99 -2.15 -1.72
N ARG A 137 -19.16 -1.89 -1.10
CA ARG A 137 -19.31 -1.93 0.36
C ARG A 137 -19.04 -3.32 0.93
N ARG A 138 -19.52 -4.36 0.26
CA ARG A 138 -19.35 -5.76 0.65
C ARG A 138 -17.87 -6.15 0.71
N ALA A 139 -17.09 -5.69 -0.25
CA ALA A 139 -15.63 -5.89 -0.27
C ALA A 139 -14.93 -5.16 0.89
N LEU A 140 -15.33 -3.93 1.20
CA LEU A 140 -14.81 -3.20 2.35
C LEU A 140 -15.10 -3.92 3.67
N ASP A 141 -16.32 -4.42 3.85
CA ASP A 141 -16.71 -5.18 5.04
C ASP A 141 -15.88 -6.48 5.15
N LYS A 142 -15.59 -7.15 4.03
CA LYS A 142 -14.73 -8.34 4.00
C LYS A 142 -13.28 -8.01 4.38
N LEU A 143 -12.70 -6.95 3.81
CA LEU A 143 -11.36 -6.50 4.17
C LEU A 143 -11.26 -6.14 5.65
N GLN A 144 -12.28 -5.47 6.19
CA GLN A 144 -12.36 -5.16 7.62
C GLN A 144 -12.39 -6.43 8.49
N GLN A 145 -13.15 -7.43 8.10
CA GLN A 145 -13.15 -8.73 8.79
C GLN A 145 -11.78 -9.39 8.75
N LEU A 146 -11.11 -9.41 7.60
CA LEU A 146 -9.80 -10.01 7.43
C LEU A 146 -8.72 -9.30 8.27
N CYS A 147 -8.67 -7.97 8.27
CA CYS A 147 -7.67 -7.22 9.05
C CYS A 147 -7.83 -7.37 10.57
N GLN A 148 -9.06 -7.61 11.05
CA GLN A 148 -9.35 -7.75 12.48
C GLN A 148 -9.22 -9.18 12.99
N ASN A 149 -9.29 -10.18 12.13
CA ASN A 149 -9.28 -11.58 12.54
C ASN A 149 -7.87 -12.05 12.89
N LEU A 150 -7.61 -12.24 14.18
CA LEU A 150 -6.30 -12.67 14.70
C LEU A 150 -5.87 -14.09 14.26
N ASN A 151 -6.79 -14.90 13.73
CA ASN A 151 -6.47 -16.21 13.16
C ASN A 151 -5.93 -16.10 11.71
N VAL A 152 -6.07 -14.93 11.06
CA VAL A 152 -5.49 -14.63 9.75
C VAL A 152 -4.01 -14.28 9.95
N PRO A 153 -3.08 -14.77 9.08
CA PRO A 153 -1.67 -14.40 9.15
C PRO A 153 -1.46 -12.89 9.17
N SER A 154 -0.48 -12.40 9.92
CA SER A 154 -0.20 -10.97 10.08
C SER A 154 0.08 -10.26 8.75
N THR A 155 0.75 -10.94 7.81
CA THR A 155 1.00 -10.44 6.45
C THR A 155 -0.30 -10.20 5.70
N THR A 156 -1.19 -11.18 5.66
CA THR A 156 -2.51 -11.08 5.00
C THR A 156 -3.39 -10.01 5.66
N ARG A 157 -3.32 -9.87 6.99
CA ARG A 157 -4.00 -8.81 7.72
C ARG A 157 -3.46 -7.42 7.37
N LEU A 158 -2.14 -7.29 7.24
CA LEU A 158 -1.50 -6.06 6.78
C LEU A 158 -1.94 -5.70 5.36
N ASP A 159 -1.98 -6.67 4.45
CA ASP A 159 -2.43 -6.43 3.08
C ASP A 159 -3.89 -5.98 3.05
N ALA A 160 -4.78 -6.61 3.82
CA ALA A 160 -6.16 -6.15 3.96
C ALA A 160 -6.23 -4.72 4.51
N ALA A 161 -5.41 -4.39 5.52
CA ALA A 161 -5.34 -3.05 6.08
C ALA A 161 -4.83 -2.01 5.06
N ARG A 162 -3.86 -2.38 4.21
CA ARG A 162 -3.34 -1.51 3.14
C ARG A 162 -4.42 -1.14 2.12
N TYR A 163 -5.27 -2.08 1.70
CA TYR A 163 -6.36 -1.79 0.78
C TYR A 163 -7.40 -0.80 1.32
N VAL A 164 -7.59 -0.77 2.63
CA VAL A 164 -8.58 0.13 3.27
C VAL A 164 -7.96 1.38 3.89
N SER A 165 -6.66 1.59 3.74
CA SER A 165 -5.94 2.70 4.38
C SER A 165 -6.48 4.06 3.98
N ASN A 166 -6.85 4.25 2.72
CA ASN A 166 -7.44 5.48 2.19
C ASN A 166 -8.95 5.62 2.47
N LYS A 167 -9.60 4.59 3.03
CA LYS A 167 -11.01 4.59 3.42
C LYS A 167 -11.20 4.90 4.90
N ASP A 168 -10.10 5.19 5.59
CA ASP A 168 -10.07 5.64 6.99
C ASP A 168 -10.79 4.68 7.96
N LEU A 169 -10.59 3.35 7.76
CA LEU A 169 -11.11 2.33 8.65
C LEU A 169 -10.16 2.14 9.85
N PRO A 170 -10.37 2.86 10.98
CA PRO A 170 -9.42 2.90 12.10
C PRO A 170 -9.21 1.54 12.76
N THR A 171 -10.16 0.64 12.61
CA THR A 171 -10.11 -0.71 13.16
C THR A 171 -9.05 -1.58 12.51
N CYS A 172 -8.68 -1.31 11.26
CA CYS A 172 -7.61 -2.02 10.56
C CYS A 172 -6.21 -1.47 10.88
N PHE A 173 -6.09 -0.27 11.44
CA PHE A 173 -4.80 0.32 11.79
C PHE A 173 -4.03 -0.50 12.83
N SER A 174 -4.72 -1.23 13.71
CA SER A 174 -4.09 -2.14 14.67
C SER A 174 -3.30 -3.28 14.02
N ALA A 175 -3.70 -3.73 12.83
CA ALA A 175 -2.92 -4.71 12.07
C ALA A 175 -1.59 -4.11 11.56
N VAL A 176 -1.61 -2.84 11.16
CA VAL A 176 -0.41 -2.08 10.77
C VAL A 176 0.55 -1.95 11.95
N GLU A 177 0.06 -1.49 13.10
CA GLU A 177 0.87 -1.35 14.33
C GLU A 177 1.48 -2.68 14.76
N GLN A 178 0.69 -3.76 14.73
CA GLN A 178 1.18 -5.07 15.13
C GLN A 178 2.32 -5.56 14.25
N VAL A 179 2.23 -5.38 12.93
CA VAL A 179 3.28 -5.82 12.00
C VAL A 179 4.54 -4.96 12.17
N GLU A 180 4.40 -3.65 12.33
CA GLU A 180 5.54 -2.77 12.53
C GLU A 180 6.29 -3.12 13.83
N GLN A 181 5.57 -3.30 14.94
CA GLN A 181 6.16 -3.53 16.27
C GLN A 181 6.69 -4.95 16.50
N SER A 182 6.09 -5.96 15.89
CA SER A 182 6.39 -7.36 16.13
C SER A 182 6.90 -8.13 14.91
N GLY A 183 6.87 -7.53 13.73
CA GLY A 183 7.33 -8.15 12.49
C GLY A 183 8.83 -8.41 12.52
N ARG A 184 9.24 -9.66 12.26
CA ARG A 184 10.66 -10.03 12.20
C ARG A 184 11.32 -9.60 10.89
N ASP A 185 10.52 -9.44 9.85
CA ASP A 185 10.97 -9.05 8.51
C ASP A 185 10.95 -7.54 8.36
N ALA A 186 12.11 -6.95 8.04
CA ALA A 186 12.27 -5.52 7.80
C ALA A 186 11.36 -5.03 6.67
N SER A 187 11.18 -5.82 5.60
CA SER A 187 10.33 -5.45 4.47
C SER A 187 8.87 -5.29 4.89
N LEU A 188 8.38 -6.16 5.79
CA LEU A 188 7.02 -6.04 6.32
C LEU A 188 6.85 -4.82 7.22
N ARG A 189 7.85 -4.48 8.03
CA ARG A 189 7.80 -3.27 8.86
C ARG A 189 7.81 -2.01 8.00
N ILE A 190 8.61 -1.97 6.93
CA ILE A 190 8.58 -0.89 5.94
C ILE A 190 7.18 -0.76 5.32
N LEU A 191 6.59 -1.86 4.84
CA LEU A 191 5.25 -1.85 4.28
C LEU A 191 4.18 -1.38 5.28
N ALA A 192 4.35 -1.70 6.57
CA ALA A 192 3.47 -1.22 7.62
C ALA A 192 3.58 0.30 7.81
N LEU A 193 4.81 0.86 7.82
CA LEU A 193 5.04 2.31 7.90
C LEU A 193 4.46 3.05 6.69
N GLU A 194 4.64 2.52 5.48
CA GLU A 194 4.04 3.06 4.26
C GLU A 194 2.51 3.03 4.30
N ALA A 195 1.92 1.94 4.82
CA ALA A 195 0.48 1.86 5.01
C ALA A 195 -0.03 2.89 6.02
N ALA A 196 0.70 3.08 7.13
CA ALA A 196 0.32 4.00 8.20
C ALA A 196 0.12 5.44 7.70
N VAL A 197 0.96 5.91 6.78
CA VAL A 197 0.88 7.26 6.19
C VAL A 197 -0.46 7.52 5.50
N ASN A 198 -1.09 6.50 4.95
CA ASN A 198 -2.34 6.63 4.20
C ASN A 198 -3.59 6.69 5.10
N TYR A 199 -3.46 6.36 6.40
CA TYR A 199 -4.55 6.45 7.37
C TYR A 199 -4.69 7.87 7.93
N ARG A 200 -5.31 8.77 7.16
CA ARG A 200 -5.39 10.21 7.50
C ARG A 200 -6.05 10.48 8.85
N GLY A 201 -7.12 9.77 9.19
CA GLY A 201 -7.78 9.87 10.49
C GLY A 201 -6.99 9.28 11.66
N GLN A 202 -5.87 8.60 11.38
CA GLN A 202 -4.97 8.01 12.37
C GLN A 202 -3.59 8.70 12.38
N ALA A 203 -3.48 9.92 11.86
CA ALA A 203 -2.20 10.61 11.67
C ALA A 203 -1.35 10.67 12.96
N ALA A 204 -1.96 10.92 14.12
CA ALA A 204 -1.24 10.93 15.40
C ALA A 204 -0.66 9.55 15.78
N ARG A 205 -1.41 8.47 15.53
CA ARG A 205 -0.94 7.09 15.75
C ARG A 205 0.15 6.73 14.74
N ALA A 206 -0.02 7.09 13.47
CA ALA A 206 0.97 6.88 12.43
C ALA A 206 2.28 7.63 12.75
N GLN A 207 2.20 8.86 13.23
CA GLN A 207 3.36 9.62 13.69
C GLN A 207 4.05 8.94 14.88
N ALA A 208 3.30 8.48 15.88
CA ALA A 208 3.86 7.78 17.03
C ALA A 208 4.56 6.49 16.62
N LEU A 209 3.95 5.72 15.71
CA LEU A 209 4.52 4.50 15.13
C LEU A 209 5.85 4.79 14.42
N ALA A 210 5.87 5.79 13.56
CA ALA A 210 7.08 6.18 12.84
C ALA A 210 8.18 6.72 13.77
N ILE A 211 7.83 7.46 14.83
CA ILE A 211 8.79 7.89 15.85
C ILE A 211 9.41 6.69 16.57
N SER A 212 8.61 5.66 16.90
CA SER A 212 9.13 4.42 17.51
C SER A 212 10.13 3.73 16.58
N ALA A 213 9.81 3.63 15.30
CA ALA A 213 10.62 2.97 14.28
C ALA A 213 11.95 3.69 13.97
N LEU A 214 12.16 4.93 14.42
CA LEU A 214 13.47 5.60 14.33
C LEU A 214 14.58 4.88 15.12
N ALA A 215 14.22 4.01 16.05
CA ALA A 215 15.15 3.20 16.83
C ALA A 215 15.26 1.74 16.34
N ASP A 216 14.70 1.41 15.18
CA ASP A 216 14.78 0.06 14.63
C ASP A 216 16.22 -0.37 14.38
N LEU A 217 16.49 -1.68 14.56
CA LEU A 217 17.82 -2.24 14.32
C LEU A 217 18.23 -2.18 12.84
N ASP A 218 17.26 -2.29 11.94
CA ASP A 218 17.49 -2.25 10.50
C ASP A 218 17.52 -0.80 9.98
N PRO A 219 18.61 -0.35 9.35
CA PRO A 219 18.74 1.01 8.84
C PRO A 219 17.67 1.34 7.77
N THR A 220 17.21 0.36 7.00
CA THR A 220 16.18 0.59 5.97
C THR A 220 14.82 0.88 6.59
N VAL A 221 14.49 0.27 7.72
CA VAL A 221 13.29 0.58 8.51
C VAL A 221 13.39 1.98 9.12
N ARG A 222 14.58 2.36 9.65
CA ARG A 222 14.78 3.74 10.15
C ARG A 222 14.61 4.79 9.04
N ILE A 223 15.08 4.51 7.82
CA ILE A 223 14.84 5.39 6.66
C ILE A 223 13.33 5.48 6.37
N ALA A 224 12.63 4.35 6.31
CA ALA A 224 11.18 4.34 6.09
C ALA A 224 10.42 5.14 7.15
N ALA A 225 10.87 5.07 8.42
CA ALA A 225 10.31 5.86 9.51
C ALA A 225 10.50 7.38 9.29
N VAL A 226 11.69 7.80 8.86
CA VAL A 226 11.98 9.20 8.52
C VAL A 226 11.09 9.68 7.37
N GLU A 227 10.95 8.88 6.32
CA GLU A 227 10.11 9.21 5.17
C GLU A 227 8.61 9.23 5.52
N ALA A 228 8.16 8.34 6.41
CA ALA A 228 6.81 8.37 6.94
C ALA A 228 6.52 9.69 7.69
N LEU A 229 7.42 10.12 8.58
CA LEU A 229 7.28 11.39 9.30
C LEU A 229 7.28 12.59 8.35
N ARG A 230 8.10 12.57 7.30
CA ARG A 230 8.12 13.60 6.26
C ARG A 230 6.79 13.65 5.49
N SER A 231 6.28 12.49 5.08
CA SER A 231 5.02 12.38 4.32
C SER A 231 3.79 12.78 5.14
N LEU A 232 3.82 12.54 6.44
CA LEU A 232 2.79 12.98 7.39
C LEU A 232 2.89 14.48 7.71
N HIS A 233 3.89 15.21 7.20
CA HIS A 233 4.19 16.58 7.61
C HIS A 233 4.24 16.73 9.14
N ALA A 234 4.88 15.78 9.81
CA ALA A 234 4.88 15.65 11.27
C ALA A 234 5.80 16.69 11.92
N THR A 235 5.40 17.98 11.93
CA THR A 235 6.20 19.07 12.53
C THR A 235 6.52 18.82 13.99
N GLY A 236 5.61 18.17 14.74
CA GLY A 236 5.83 17.75 16.13
C GLY A 236 6.89 16.64 16.33
N ALA A 237 7.42 16.04 15.26
CA ALA A 237 8.48 15.02 15.35
C ALA A 237 9.90 15.60 15.37
N GLY A 238 10.07 16.92 15.31
CA GLY A 238 11.39 17.57 15.21
C GLY A 238 12.39 17.15 16.28
N ASP A 239 11.96 17.08 17.54
CA ASP A 239 12.80 16.65 18.65
C ASP A 239 13.19 15.18 18.56
N ALA A 240 12.28 14.30 18.12
CA ALA A 240 12.56 12.88 17.93
C ALA A 240 13.59 12.66 16.81
N LEU A 241 13.42 13.33 15.68
CA LEU A 241 14.38 13.31 14.56
C LEU A 241 15.75 13.88 14.99
N GLY A 242 15.76 14.95 15.79
CA GLY A 242 16.98 15.53 16.33
C GLY A 242 17.75 14.56 17.23
N ARG A 243 17.08 13.86 18.13
CA ARG A 243 17.68 12.83 19.00
C ARG A 243 18.19 11.64 18.17
N ALA A 244 17.40 11.16 17.22
CA ALA A 244 17.84 10.09 16.33
C ALA A 244 19.11 10.45 15.56
N LEU A 245 19.20 11.68 15.03
CA LEU A 245 20.39 12.16 14.32
C LEU A 245 21.65 12.18 15.19
N GLN A 246 21.51 12.45 16.50
CA GLN A 246 22.67 12.49 17.44
C GLN A 246 23.27 11.11 17.68
N THR A 247 22.47 10.06 17.61
CA THR A 247 22.90 8.68 17.93
C THR A 247 23.06 7.78 16.70
N GLU A 248 22.66 8.26 15.51
CA GLU A 248 22.68 7.48 14.29
C GLU A 248 24.13 7.19 13.82
N GLY A 249 24.42 5.92 13.59
CA GLY A 249 25.70 5.45 13.09
C GLY A 249 25.81 5.31 11.57
N ASP A 250 24.67 5.12 10.88
CA ASP A 250 24.63 4.93 9.44
C ASP A 250 24.59 6.28 8.69
N ASP A 251 25.50 6.46 7.74
CA ASP A 251 25.61 7.72 6.99
C ASP A 251 24.38 8.02 6.14
N THR A 252 23.79 6.98 5.53
CA THR A 252 22.59 7.13 4.68
C THR A 252 21.39 7.56 5.52
N VAL A 253 21.18 6.92 6.66
CA VAL A 253 20.10 7.31 7.59
C VAL A 253 20.33 8.75 8.08
N ARG A 254 21.58 9.14 8.38
CA ARG A 254 21.89 10.53 8.78
C ARG A 254 21.52 11.55 7.70
N GLU A 255 21.73 11.23 6.43
CA GLU A 255 21.33 12.11 5.33
C GLU A 255 19.80 12.29 5.26
N HIS A 256 19.05 11.19 5.39
CA HIS A 256 17.57 11.22 5.43
C HIS A 256 17.06 12.05 6.62
N LEU A 257 17.61 11.83 7.81
CA LEU A 257 17.25 12.60 9.00
C LEU A 257 17.49 14.11 8.81
N ARG A 258 18.66 14.50 8.28
CA ARG A 258 18.96 15.93 8.00
C ARG A 258 18.01 16.52 6.96
N ALA A 259 17.69 15.75 5.91
CA ALA A 259 16.75 16.19 4.89
C ALA A 259 15.33 16.38 5.44
N ALA A 260 14.84 15.44 6.26
CA ALA A 260 13.53 15.52 6.88
C ALA A 260 13.43 16.71 7.86
N ILE A 261 14.46 16.92 8.72
CA ILE A 261 14.50 18.06 9.64
C ILE A 261 14.45 19.39 8.88
N ARG A 262 15.17 19.52 7.76
CA ARG A 262 15.12 20.74 6.93
C ARG A 262 13.72 20.94 6.34
N ALA A 263 13.13 19.87 5.76
CA ALA A 263 11.81 19.94 5.12
C ALA A 263 10.71 20.33 6.12
N LEU A 264 10.70 19.73 7.31
CA LEU A 264 9.69 20.03 8.32
C LEU A 264 9.83 21.46 8.90
N ARG A 265 11.06 21.96 9.07
CA ARG A 265 11.28 23.36 9.49
C ARG A 265 10.83 24.38 8.45
N SER A 266 11.05 24.11 7.16
CA SER A 266 10.58 25.00 6.10
C SER A 266 9.05 25.04 6.00
N ALA A 267 8.37 23.95 6.29
CA ALA A 267 6.91 23.89 6.35
C ALA A 267 6.36 24.72 7.51
N ASP A 268 7.03 24.69 8.68
CA ASP A 268 6.61 25.44 9.89
C ASP A 268 6.75 26.96 9.73
N THR A 269 7.70 27.42 8.89
CA THR A 269 7.92 28.87 8.64
C THR A 269 7.01 29.46 7.56
N ALA A 270 6.26 28.61 6.83
CA ALA A 270 5.36 29.01 5.74
C ALA A 270 3.91 29.25 6.21
N HIS A 271 3.60 28.99 7.47
CA HIS A 271 2.31 29.23 8.14
C HIS A 271 2.43 30.34 9.16
#